data_c9c1f1ae581cfa68bd50d0aef3ed049c
#
_entry.id   c9c1f1ae581cfa68bd50d0aef3ed049c
#
_cell.length_a   1.000
_cell.length_b   1.000
_cell.length_c   1.000
_cell.angle_alpha   90.00
_cell.angle_beta   90.00
_cell.angle_gamma   90.00
#
_symmetry.space_group_name_H-M   'P 1'
#
loop_
_entity.id
_entity.type
_entity.pdbx_description
1 polymer ?
#
loop_
_entity_poly.entity_id
_entity_poly.type
_entity_poly.pdbx_seq_one_letter_code
_entity_poly.pdbx_strand_id
1 'polypeptide(L)'
;LMQLVAYGAQDIYLTGNPQITFFKVVYRRHTNFSMEAIEQTFNGTVGGRQTATISRNGDLVSRMYLEFGNVGDTDGEFNPGHNSIDNIELEIGGQLIDRQYGHWMEAWAELTESNGAAVVRDENGSTATDGTKFQNLAGACGCVAGGAMSCIVPLQFWFCRNPGLALPLIALQYHEVKVIVNWSNTMGTPNSEKLYADYIYLDTDERRRFAQVSHEYLIEQVQHQSTTAVSPSADITLNFNHPVKELIFTGLTAAATGVRNTVTGSEILLKLNGHDRFSARSYTYFTQTQVWQHHTGTPVACATMGATGAGNASVNEIAVYSFALKPEEHQPS
;
A
#
# COMPACT_ATOMS: atom_id res chain seq x y z
N LEU A 1 43.91 -16.96 -35.29
CA LEU A 1 42.53 -17.27 -34.90
C LEU A 1 42.46 -17.96 -33.50
N MET A 2 43.33 -18.96 -33.26
CA MET A 2 43.36 -19.60 -31.93
C MET A 2 43.77 -18.67 -30.79
N GLN A 3 44.62 -17.67 -31.05
CA GLN A 3 45.02 -16.69 -30.05
C GLN A 3 43.91 -15.69 -29.66
N LEU A 4 42.91 -15.55 -30.53
CA LEU A 4 41.74 -14.68 -30.28
C LEU A 4 40.67 -15.36 -29.39
N VAL A 5 40.80 -16.66 -29.14
CA VAL A 5 39.87 -17.48 -28.35
C VAL A 5 40.59 -18.13 -27.16
N ALA A 6 41.58 -17.46 -26.62
CA ALA A 6 42.28 -17.93 -25.42
C ALA A 6 41.46 -17.58 -24.17
N TYR A 7 41.12 -18.56 -23.37
CA TYR A 7 40.44 -18.38 -22.11
C TYR A 7 41.46 -18.25 -20.98
N GLY A 8 41.46 -17.13 -20.28
CA GLY A 8 42.13 -16.99 -19.01
C GLY A 8 41.30 -17.54 -17.86
N ALA A 9 41.92 -17.76 -16.71
CA ALA A 9 41.20 -18.23 -15.52
C ALA A 9 40.09 -17.28 -15.06
N GLN A 10 40.17 -16.00 -15.41
CA GLN A 10 39.18 -14.99 -15.11
C GLN A 10 37.97 -15.02 -16.06
N ASP A 11 38.19 -15.51 -17.29
CA ASP A 11 37.15 -15.54 -18.32
C ASP A 11 36.07 -16.58 -18.01
N ILE A 12 36.38 -17.59 -17.20
CA ILE A 12 35.43 -18.61 -16.76
C ILE A 12 34.28 -17.97 -15.98
N TYR A 13 34.54 -16.93 -15.19
CA TYR A 13 33.51 -16.23 -14.40
C TYR A 13 32.60 -15.39 -15.28
N LEU A 14 33.09 -14.91 -16.40
CA LEU A 14 32.33 -14.07 -17.33
C LEU A 14 31.60 -14.90 -18.42
N THR A 15 32.16 -16.04 -18.79
CA THR A 15 31.69 -16.85 -19.91
C THR A 15 31.07 -18.19 -19.50
N GLY A 16 31.23 -18.62 -18.26
CA GLY A 16 30.78 -19.93 -17.77
C GLY A 16 29.27 -20.16 -17.84
N ASN A 17 28.49 -19.11 -17.78
CA ASN A 17 27.03 -19.16 -17.91
C ASN A 17 26.50 -17.94 -18.69
N PRO A 18 26.85 -17.78 -19.98
CA PRO A 18 26.47 -16.60 -20.75
C PRO A 18 24.96 -16.55 -20.92
N GLN A 19 24.34 -15.44 -20.52
CA GLN A 19 22.92 -15.20 -20.76
C GLN A 19 22.64 -14.68 -22.17
N ILE A 20 23.61 -14.01 -22.77
CA ILE A 20 23.54 -13.46 -24.12
C ILE A 20 24.80 -13.82 -24.87
N THR A 21 24.67 -14.36 -26.10
CA THR A 21 25.76 -14.66 -26.99
C THR A 21 25.33 -14.38 -28.44
N PHE A 22 26.24 -13.89 -29.29
CA PHE A 22 25.95 -13.63 -30.69
C PHE A 22 25.64 -14.89 -31.52
N PHE A 23 26.13 -16.04 -31.06
CA PHE A 23 26.08 -17.29 -31.85
C PHE A 23 25.08 -18.31 -31.30
N LYS A 24 24.53 -18.08 -30.13
CA LYS A 24 23.55 -18.95 -29.50
C LYS A 24 22.32 -18.16 -29.09
N VAL A 25 21.23 -18.45 -29.76
CA VAL A 25 19.93 -17.89 -29.35
C VAL A 25 19.42 -18.70 -28.18
N VAL A 26 19.22 -18.04 -27.05
CA VAL A 26 18.57 -18.64 -25.88
C VAL A 26 17.09 -18.35 -26.01
N TYR A 27 16.31 -19.36 -26.27
CA TYR A 27 14.85 -19.25 -26.30
C TYR A 27 14.34 -19.32 -24.89
N ARG A 28 13.61 -18.29 -24.48
CA ARG A 28 12.81 -18.31 -23.25
C ARG A 28 11.37 -18.62 -23.62
N ARG A 29 10.78 -19.58 -22.93
CA ARG A 29 9.35 -19.85 -23.07
C ARG A 29 8.60 -18.72 -22.37
N HIS A 30 7.73 -18.05 -23.09
CA HIS A 30 6.81 -17.07 -22.56
C HIS A 30 5.47 -17.74 -22.29
N THR A 31 4.86 -17.40 -21.15
CA THR A 31 3.50 -17.82 -20.82
C THR A 31 2.51 -16.92 -21.53
N ASN A 32 1.56 -17.50 -22.24
CA ASN A 32 0.45 -16.77 -22.81
C ASN A 32 -0.57 -16.50 -21.70
N PHE A 33 -0.98 -15.26 -21.53
CA PHE A 33 -2.00 -14.86 -20.58
C PHE A 33 -2.82 -13.69 -21.12
N SER A 34 -4.00 -13.52 -20.57
CA SER A 34 -4.83 -12.32 -20.79
C SER A 34 -5.37 -11.81 -19.45
N MET A 35 -5.71 -10.55 -19.41
CA MET A 35 -6.25 -9.90 -18.20
C MET A 35 -7.57 -9.21 -18.51
N GLU A 36 -8.48 -9.24 -17.55
CA GLU A 36 -9.77 -8.57 -17.62
C GLU A 36 -10.18 -8.09 -16.23
N ALA A 37 -10.67 -6.85 -16.16
CA ALA A 37 -11.24 -6.30 -14.94
C ALA A 37 -12.74 -6.61 -14.87
N ILE A 38 -13.17 -7.30 -13.82
CA ILE A 38 -14.56 -7.72 -13.65
C ILE A 38 -15.11 -7.17 -12.34
N GLU A 39 -16.30 -6.56 -12.42
CA GLU A 39 -17.03 -6.05 -11.27
C GLU A 39 -17.49 -7.21 -10.37
N GLN A 40 -17.31 -7.05 -9.06
CA GLN A 40 -17.79 -7.95 -8.03
C GLN A 40 -18.97 -7.30 -7.30
N THR A 41 -20.00 -8.09 -7.07
CA THR A 41 -21.22 -7.59 -6.44
C THR A 41 -21.05 -7.48 -4.92
N PHE A 42 -21.34 -6.31 -4.38
CA PHE A 42 -21.45 -6.10 -2.96
C PHE A 42 -22.78 -6.56 -2.39
N ASN A 43 -22.73 -7.18 -1.21
CA ASN A 43 -23.86 -7.47 -0.36
C ASN A 43 -23.67 -6.73 0.96
N GLY A 44 -24.72 -6.07 1.44
CA GLY A 44 -24.68 -5.32 2.70
C GLY A 44 -25.29 -3.95 2.60
N THR A 45 -25.08 -3.12 3.60
CA THR A 45 -25.67 -1.80 3.70
C THR A 45 -24.71 -0.77 3.09
N VAL A 46 -25.22 0.04 2.19
CA VAL A 46 -24.51 1.19 1.59
C VAL A 46 -23.97 2.11 2.70
N GLY A 47 -22.71 2.50 2.62
CA GLY A 47 -22.04 3.32 3.64
C GLY A 47 -21.80 2.62 4.99
N GLY A 48 -22.09 1.33 5.08
CA GLY A 48 -21.83 0.52 6.26
C GLY A 48 -20.86 -0.62 5.99
N ARG A 49 -21.14 -1.79 6.54
CA ARG A 49 -20.35 -3.00 6.25
C ARG A 49 -20.88 -3.68 5.00
N GLN A 50 -20.01 -3.82 4.01
CA GLN A 50 -20.32 -4.51 2.77
C GLN A 50 -19.34 -5.66 2.52
N THR A 51 -19.84 -6.74 1.92
CA THR A 51 -19.05 -7.93 1.62
C THR A 51 -19.17 -8.25 0.14
N ALA A 52 -18.05 -8.39 -0.54
CA ALA A 52 -17.98 -8.90 -1.90
C ALA A 52 -17.32 -10.28 -1.90
N THR A 53 -17.99 -11.25 -2.51
CA THR A 53 -17.39 -12.55 -2.77
C THR A 53 -16.74 -12.53 -4.13
N ILE A 54 -15.46 -12.85 -4.19
CA ILE A 54 -14.69 -12.87 -5.44
C ILE A 54 -15.12 -14.08 -6.25
N SER A 55 -15.76 -13.83 -7.37
CA SER A 55 -16.21 -14.89 -8.28
C SER A 55 -15.04 -15.54 -8.99
N ARG A 56 -15.18 -16.81 -9.36
CA ARG A 56 -14.12 -17.57 -10.03
C ARG A 56 -14.22 -17.45 -11.55
N ASN A 57 -14.12 -16.21 -12.02
CA ASN A 57 -14.21 -15.93 -13.46
C ASN A 57 -12.89 -16.18 -14.19
N GLY A 58 -11.76 -16.15 -13.47
CA GLY A 58 -10.43 -16.38 -14.01
C GLY A 58 -9.58 -17.31 -13.16
N ASP A 59 -8.36 -17.55 -13.58
CA ASP A 59 -7.44 -18.47 -12.91
C ASP A 59 -6.73 -17.82 -11.73
N LEU A 60 -6.31 -16.56 -11.89
CA LEU A 60 -5.65 -15.78 -10.86
C LEU A 60 -6.33 -14.41 -10.72
N VAL A 61 -6.14 -13.77 -9.57
CA VAL A 61 -6.49 -12.36 -9.34
C VAL A 61 -5.23 -11.61 -8.96
N SER A 62 -4.95 -10.48 -9.63
CA SER A 62 -3.75 -9.68 -9.35
C SER A 62 -4.07 -8.38 -8.64
N ARG A 63 -4.92 -7.54 -9.19
CA ARG A 63 -5.24 -6.23 -8.64
C ARG A 63 -6.70 -6.13 -8.28
N MET A 64 -6.99 -5.32 -7.28
CA MET A 64 -8.35 -4.94 -6.93
C MET A 64 -8.40 -3.45 -6.67
N TYR A 65 -9.52 -2.84 -7.00
CA TYR A 65 -9.77 -1.43 -6.70
C TYR A 65 -11.24 -1.19 -6.39
N LEU A 66 -11.47 -0.24 -5.50
CA LEU A 66 -12.79 0.24 -5.12
C LEU A 66 -13.13 1.48 -5.91
N GLU A 67 -14.29 1.51 -6.52
CA GLU A 67 -14.87 2.69 -7.15
C GLU A 67 -16.10 3.13 -6.35
N PHE A 68 -16.15 4.39 -5.98
CA PHE A 68 -17.27 4.96 -5.25
C PHE A 68 -17.34 6.47 -5.47
N GLY A 69 -18.49 7.02 -5.25
CA GLY A 69 -18.75 8.46 -5.48
C GLY A 69 -19.36 9.14 -4.28
N ASN A 70 -19.61 10.43 -4.45
CA ASN A 70 -20.28 11.31 -3.48
C ASN A 70 -19.56 11.39 -2.13
N VAL A 71 -18.24 11.30 -2.16
CA VAL A 71 -17.40 11.48 -0.98
C VAL A 71 -16.67 12.81 -1.04
N GLY A 72 -16.50 13.42 0.11
CA GLY A 72 -15.91 14.73 0.24
C GLY A 72 -16.82 15.64 1.05
N ASP A 73 -16.26 16.31 2.02
CA ASP A 73 -16.99 17.22 2.88
C ASP A 73 -16.83 18.67 2.40
N THR A 74 -17.84 19.47 2.71
CA THR A 74 -17.83 20.92 2.55
C THR A 74 -16.94 21.62 3.58
N ASP A 75 -16.54 20.94 4.64
CA ASP A 75 -15.79 21.49 5.76
C ASP A 75 -14.25 21.40 5.58
N GLY A 76 -13.76 21.05 4.39
CA GLY A 76 -12.34 21.13 4.06
C GLY A 76 -11.51 19.93 4.53
N GLU A 77 -12.13 18.77 4.75
CA GLU A 77 -11.40 17.53 4.97
C GLU A 77 -10.73 17.02 3.69
N PHE A 78 -9.55 16.45 3.85
CA PHE A 78 -8.66 16.08 2.76
C PHE A 78 -8.61 14.57 2.54
N ASN A 79 -8.20 14.18 1.33
CA ASN A 79 -7.99 12.80 0.93
C ASN A 79 -9.24 11.91 1.10
N PRO A 80 -10.36 12.29 0.45
CA PRO A 80 -11.65 11.62 0.62
C PRO A 80 -11.62 10.14 0.23
N GLY A 81 -10.71 9.74 -0.65
CA GLY A 81 -10.59 8.35 -1.07
C GLY A 81 -10.26 7.39 0.07
N HIS A 82 -9.12 7.58 0.71
CA HIS A 82 -8.73 6.71 1.84
C HIS A 82 -9.51 7.01 3.11
N ASN A 83 -9.89 8.26 3.37
CA ASN A 83 -10.63 8.63 4.57
C ASN A 83 -12.08 8.14 4.60
N SER A 84 -12.65 7.79 3.44
CA SER A 84 -13.97 7.14 3.36
C SER A 84 -13.95 5.67 3.78
N ILE A 85 -12.78 5.09 3.96
CA ILE A 85 -12.60 3.69 4.29
C ILE A 85 -12.10 3.58 5.75
N ASP A 86 -12.87 2.94 6.61
CA ASP A 86 -12.40 2.60 7.96
C ASP A 86 -11.40 1.44 7.89
N ASN A 87 -11.85 0.32 7.40
CA ASN A 87 -10.97 -0.83 7.17
C ASN A 87 -11.49 -1.74 6.05
N ILE A 88 -10.57 -2.51 5.47
CA ILE A 88 -10.85 -3.53 4.47
C ILE A 88 -10.24 -4.83 4.95
N GLU A 89 -11.04 -5.88 4.97
CA GLU A 89 -10.64 -7.22 5.39
C GLU A 89 -10.63 -8.18 4.22
N LEU A 90 -9.60 -9.00 4.16
CA LEU A 90 -9.52 -10.14 3.24
C LEU A 90 -9.73 -11.44 4.00
N GLU A 91 -10.74 -12.18 3.62
CA GLU A 91 -11.09 -13.47 4.21
C GLU A 91 -10.96 -14.58 3.15
N ILE A 92 -10.27 -15.66 3.50
CA ILE A 92 -10.13 -16.83 2.63
C ILE A 92 -10.60 -18.06 3.41
N GLY A 93 -11.62 -18.74 2.88
CA GLY A 93 -12.18 -19.93 3.53
C GLY A 93 -12.77 -19.70 4.92
N GLY A 94 -13.30 -18.50 5.18
CA GLY A 94 -13.85 -18.11 6.48
C GLY A 94 -12.79 -17.66 7.50
N GLN A 95 -11.53 -17.54 7.09
CA GLN A 95 -10.45 -17.10 7.95
C GLN A 95 -9.96 -15.71 7.51
N LEU A 96 -9.90 -14.79 8.46
CA LEU A 96 -9.32 -13.46 8.24
C LEU A 96 -7.81 -13.60 7.99
N ILE A 97 -7.36 -13.16 6.82
CA ILE A 97 -5.95 -13.23 6.44
C ILE A 97 -5.27 -11.88 6.64
N ASP A 98 -5.88 -10.80 6.16
CA ASP A 98 -5.31 -9.46 6.29
C ASP A 98 -6.40 -8.42 6.54
N ARG A 99 -6.05 -7.38 7.29
CA ARG A 99 -6.90 -6.23 7.54
C ARG A 99 -6.10 -4.96 7.32
N GLN A 100 -6.59 -4.13 6.44
CA GLN A 100 -5.98 -2.85 6.12
C GLN A 100 -6.91 -1.71 6.50
N TYR A 101 -6.33 -0.60 6.90
CA TYR A 101 -7.05 0.59 7.35
C TYR A 101 -6.87 1.72 6.35
N GLY A 102 -7.87 2.59 6.22
CA GLY A 102 -7.77 3.72 5.31
C GLY A 102 -6.57 4.62 5.60
N HIS A 103 -6.32 4.92 6.85
CA HIS A 103 -5.16 5.70 7.27
C HIS A 103 -3.82 4.99 7.01
N TRP A 104 -3.77 3.65 7.06
CA TRP A 104 -2.59 2.91 6.65
C TRP A 104 -2.35 2.98 5.14
N MET A 105 -3.41 2.84 4.34
CA MET A 105 -3.32 2.97 2.89
C MET A 105 -2.85 4.37 2.49
N GLU A 106 -3.29 5.40 3.21
CA GLU A 106 -2.81 6.77 3.01
C GLU A 106 -1.33 6.90 3.33
N ALA A 107 -0.88 6.42 4.50
CA ALA A 107 0.52 6.45 4.88
C ALA A 107 1.40 5.68 3.89
N TRP A 108 0.94 4.52 3.44
CA TRP A 108 1.64 3.72 2.44
C TRP A 108 1.75 4.42 1.09
N ALA A 109 0.66 5.02 0.62
CA ALA A 109 0.66 5.79 -0.62
C ALA A 109 1.61 6.99 -0.56
N GLU A 110 1.63 7.71 0.55
CA GLU A 110 2.56 8.83 0.78
C GLU A 110 4.04 8.38 0.76
N LEU A 111 4.33 7.21 1.26
CA LEU A 111 5.69 6.65 1.31
C LEU A 111 6.14 6.04 -0.01
N THR A 112 5.23 5.53 -0.84
CA THR A 112 5.57 4.74 -2.03
C THR A 112 5.28 5.42 -3.35
N GLU A 113 4.31 6.34 -3.39
CA GLU A 113 3.96 7.04 -4.62
C GLU A 113 4.89 8.22 -4.89
N SER A 114 5.33 8.34 -6.13
CA SER A 114 6.16 9.47 -6.57
C SER A 114 5.30 10.72 -6.73
N ASN A 115 5.18 11.50 -5.69
CA ASN A 115 4.45 12.75 -5.74
C ASN A 115 5.33 13.87 -6.30
N GLY A 116 5.28 14.08 -7.59
CA GLY A 116 6.14 15.04 -8.28
C GLY A 116 5.88 16.51 -7.96
N ALA A 117 4.73 16.87 -7.44
CA ALA A 117 4.41 18.20 -6.93
C ALA A 117 3.18 18.09 -6.04
N ALA A 118 3.37 18.45 -4.81
CA ALA A 118 2.28 18.59 -3.90
C ALA A 118 1.34 19.67 -4.38
N VAL A 119 0.15 19.36 -4.52
CA VAL A 119 -0.95 20.19 -4.50
C VAL A 119 -1.96 20.05 -5.48
N VAL A 120 -3.03 19.87 -5.04
CA VAL A 120 -3.96 19.48 -5.91
C VAL A 120 -5.19 20.31 -6.05
N ARG A 121 -5.76 20.86 -5.18
CA ARG A 121 -6.90 21.74 -5.33
C ARG A 121 -6.92 22.74 -4.19
N ASP A 122 -7.27 23.98 -4.50
CA ASP A 122 -7.60 24.94 -3.47
C ASP A 122 -9.00 24.64 -2.90
N GLU A 123 -9.28 25.22 -1.75
CA GLU A 123 -10.57 25.07 -1.06
C GLU A 123 -11.79 25.50 -1.88
N ASN A 124 -11.59 26.19 -3.00
CA ASN A 124 -12.66 26.62 -3.92
C ASN A 124 -12.84 25.65 -5.10
N GLY A 125 -12.12 24.52 -5.11
CA GLY A 125 -12.19 23.55 -6.21
C GLY A 125 -11.52 24.01 -7.49
N SER A 126 -10.80 25.11 -7.44
CA SER A 126 -10.00 25.59 -8.55
C SER A 126 -8.73 24.75 -8.65
N THR A 127 -8.46 24.20 -9.80
CA THR A 127 -7.29 23.39 -10.06
C THR A 127 -6.06 24.27 -10.09
N ALA A 128 -5.38 24.38 -8.97
CA ALA A 128 -4.13 25.10 -8.92
C ALA A 128 -2.99 24.35 -9.63
N THR A 129 -3.05 23.03 -9.62
CA THR A 129 -2.16 22.13 -10.38
C THR A 129 -2.83 20.77 -10.57
N ASP A 130 -2.50 20.12 -11.65
CA ASP A 130 -3.15 18.86 -12.07
C ASP A 130 -2.74 17.64 -11.26
N GLY A 131 -2.15 17.71 -10.11
CA GLY A 131 -1.78 16.58 -9.27
C GLY A 131 -1.19 15.37 -10.04
N THR A 132 -0.81 14.33 -9.33
CA THR A 132 -0.42 13.07 -9.97
C THR A 132 -1.65 12.29 -10.45
N LYS A 133 -1.44 11.34 -11.36
CA LYS A 133 -2.53 10.45 -11.82
C LYS A 133 -3.14 9.68 -10.65
N PHE A 134 -2.31 9.26 -9.69
CA PHE A 134 -2.78 8.56 -8.50
C PHE A 134 -3.66 9.46 -7.63
N GLN A 135 -3.23 10.68 -7.36
CA GLN A 135 -3.99 11.64 -6.57
C GLN A 135 -5.37 11.93 -7.18
N ASN A 136 -5.41 12.16 -8.49
CA ASN A 136 -6.67 12.41 -9.19
C ASN A 136 -7.59 11.18 -9.28
N LEU A 137 -7.00 9.98 -9.33
CA LEU A 137 -7.74 8.73 -9.38
C LEU A 137 -8.31 8.35 -8.01
N ALA A 138 -7.44 8.33 -7.01
CA ALA A 138 -7.77 7.80 -5.69
C ALA A 138 -8.38 8.83 -4.75
N GLY A 139 -8.26 10.12 -5.05
CA GLY A 139 -8.62 11.16 -4.11
C GLY A 139 -7.83 11.05 -2.80
N ALA A 140 -6.54 10.77 -2.89
CA ALA A 140 -5.69 10.41 -1.78
C ALA A 140 -4.22 10.74 -2.07
N CYS A 141 -3.34 10.57 -1.11
CA CYS A 141 -1.90 10.79 -1.22
C CYS A 141 -1.54 12.27 -1.46
N GLY A 142 -1.63 13.04 -0.40
CA GLY A 142 -1.38 14.48 -0.42
C GLY A 142 -2.62 15.28 -0.05
N CYS A 143 -2.62 16.56 -0.36
CA CYS A 143 -3.73 17.45 -0.04
C CYS A 143 -4.77 17.47 -1.16
N VAL A 144 -5.50 16.41 -1.32
CA VAL A 144 -6.66 16.41 -2.21
C VAL A 144 -7.84 17.01 -1.46
N ALA A 145 -8.22 18.23 -1.83
CA ALA A 145 -9.32 18.93 -1.18
C ALA A 145 -10.65 18.18 -1.35
N GLY A 146 -11.42 18.17 -0.29
CA GLY A 146 -12.77 17.61 -0.30
C GLY A 146 -13.71 18.40 -1.23
N GLY A 147 -14.59 17.71 -1.84
CA GLY A 147 -15.69 18.12 -2.69
C GLY A 147 -16.34 16.85 -3.17
N ALA A 148 -17.60 16.88 -3.58
CA ALA A 148 -18.25 15.67 -4.09
C ALA A 148 -17.47 15.12 -5.31
N MET A 149 -16.69 14.05 -5.08
CA MET A 149 -15.88 13.44 -6.11
C MET A 149 -16.10 11.93 -6.18
N SER A 150 -15.74 11.37 -7.30
CA SER A 150 -15.64 9.92 -7.50
C SER A 150 -14.20 9.51 -7.31
N CYS A 151 -13.98 8.48 -6.52
CA CYS A 151 -12.68 7.94 -6.22
C CYS A 151 -12.56 6.50 -6.70
N ILE A 152 -11.40 6.17 -7.25
CA ILE A 152 -11.02 4.80 -7.57
C ILE A 152 -9.77 4.47 -6.75
N VAL A 153 -9.96 3.72 -5.68
CA VAL A 153 -8.92 3.43 -4.68
C VAL A 153 -8.33 2.04 -4.92
N PRO A 154 -7.06 1.93 -5.34
CA PRO A 154 -6.37 0.65 -5.45
C PRO A 154 -6.14 0.03 -4.08
N LEU A 155 -6.46 -1.26 -3.92
CA LEU A 155 -6.20 -2.00 -2.70
C LEU A 155 -4.75 -2.45 -2.62
N GLN A 156 -4.23 -2.50 -1.40
CA GLN A 156 -2.80 -2.73 -1.12
C GLN A 156 -2.51 -4.11 -0.51
N PHE A 157 -3.32 -5.13 -0.79
CA PHE A 157 -3.01 -6.49 -0.39
C PHE A 157 -1.73 -7.00 -1.07
N TRP A 158 -1.06 -7.99 -0.49
CA TRP A 158 0.21 -8.52 -1.00
C TRP A 158 0.15 -8.92 -2.49
N PHE A 159 -0.96 -9.50 -2.94
CA PHE A 159 -1.15 -9.93 -4.33
C PHE A 159 -1.46 -8.76 -5.28
N CYS A 160 -1.94 -7.63 -4.74
CA CYS A 160 -2.19 -6.42 -5.53
C CYS A 160 -0.90 -5.67 -5.86
N ARG A 161 0.11 -5.77 -5.00
CA ARG A 161 1.38 -5.06 -5.13
C ARG A 161 2.36 -5.74 -6.07
N ASN A 162 2.32 -7.06 -6.16
CA ASN A 162 3.24 -7.84 -6.99
C ASN A 162 2.47 -8.86 -7.84
N PRO A 163 2.53 -8.76 -9.20
CA PRO A 163 1.87 -9.72 -10.07
C PRO A 163 2.35 -11.17 -9.91
N GLY A 164 3.60 -11.36 -9.47
CA GLY A 164 4.14 -12.69 -9.17
C GLY A 164 3.50 -13.37 -7.96
N LEU A 165 2.77 -12.62 -7.14
CA LEU A 165 2.02 -13.11 -5.98
C LEU A 165 0.51 -13.13 -6.23
N ALA A 166 0.07 -13.09 -7.47
CA ALA A 166 -1.35 -13.12 -7.83
C ALA A 166 -2.06 -14.29 -7.13
N LEU A 167 -3.24 -14.01 -6.60
CA LEU A 167 -4.01 -14.97 -5.82
C LEU A 167 -4.54 -16.10 -6.70
N PRO A 168 -4.13 -17.36 -6.49
CA PRO A 168 -4.48 -18.48 -7.38
C PRO A 168 -5.89 -19.02 -7.05
N LEU A 169 -6.93 -18.48 -7.67
CA LEU A 169 -8.30 -18.94 -7.47
C LEU A 169 -8.48 -20.40 -7.91
N ILE A 170 -7.71 -20.83 -8.90
CA ILE A 170 -7.74 -22.21 -9.37
C ILE A 170 -7.27 -23.21 -8.30
N ALA A 171 -6.32 -22.80 -7.44
CA ALA A 171 -5.87 -23.63 -6.32
C ALA A 171 -6.84 -23.54 -5.12
N LEU A 172 -7.61 -22.46 -5.01
CA LEU A 172 -8.56 -22.21 -3.92
C LEU A 172 -9.97 -22.73 -4.22
N GLN A 173 -10.10 -23.86 -4.93
CA GLN A 173 -11.40 -24.36 -5.41
C GLN A 173 -12.45 -24.59 -4.32
N TYR A 174 -12.03 -24.90 -3.11
CA TYR A 174 -12.93 -25.21 -1.98
C TYR A 174 -13.00 -24.08 -0.95
N HIS A 175 -12.32 -22.97 -1.19
CA HIS A 175 -12.27 -21.83 -0.29
C HIS A 175 -12.80 -20.58 -0.98
N GLU A 176 -13.80 -19.96 -0.40
CA GLU A 176 -14.28 -18.67 -0.87
C GLU A 176 -13.33 -17.56 -0.46
N VAL A 177 -13.10 -16.63 -1.38
CA VAL A 177 -12.38 -15.40 -1.11
C VAL A 177 -13.39 -14.28 -0.96
N LYS A 178 -13.34 -13.55 0.15
CA LYS A 178 -14.24 -12.43 0.42
C LYS A 178 -13.43 -11.20 0.76
N VAL A 179 -13.87 -10.09 0.21
CA VAL A 179 -13.40 -8.76 0.59
C VAL A 179 -14.54 -8.06 1.34
N ILE A 180 -14.25 -7.64 2.55
CA ILE A 180 -15.20 -6.98 3.42
C ILE A 180 -14.75 -5.54 3.57
N VAL A 181 -15.58 -4.59 3.22
CA VAL A 181 -15.32 -3.17 3.34
C VAL A 181 -16.18 -2.59 4.44
N ASN A 182 -15.55 -1.94 5.40
CA ASN A 182 -16.21 -1.15 6.41
C ASN A 182 -15.98 0.34 6.07
N TRP A 183 -17.05 1.03 5.76
CA TRP A 183 -16.99 2.42 5.37
C TRP A 183 -16.93 3.35 6.58
N SER A 184 -16.15 4.41 6.44
CA SER A 184 -16.16 5.53 7.37
C SER A 184 -17.21 6.55 6.93
N ASN A 185 -17.96 7.10 7.87
CA ASN A 185 -18.93 8.16 7.58
C ASN A 185 -18.33 9.57 7.68
N THR A 186 -17.04 9.69 7.88
CA THR A 186 -16.35 10.95 8.08
C THR A 186 -16.43 11.86 6.85
N MET A 187 -16.39 11.25 5.66
CA MET A 187 -16.41 11.95 4.36
C MET A 187 -17.77 11.90 3.64
N GLY A 188 -18.84 11.74 4.39
CA GLY A 188 -20.16 11.50 3.83
C GLY A 188 -20.41 10.01 3.53
N THR A 189 -21.62 9.71 3.08
CA THR A 189 -21.98 8.33 2.73
C THR A 189 -21.61 8.07 1.28
N PRO A 190 -20.69 7.15 1.00
CA PRO A 190 -20.35 6.79 -0.37
C PRO A 190 -21.58 6.23 -1.11
N ASN A 191 -21.62 6.41 -2.41
CA ASN A 191 -22.64 5.86 -3.27
C ASN A 191 -22.01 5.16 -4.47
N SER A 192 -22.82 4.34 -5.15
CA SER A 192 -22.39 3.61 -6.35
C SER A 192 -21.13 2.77 -6.14
N GLU A 193 -21.03 2.17 -4.95
CA GLU A 193 -19.84 1.40 -4.55
C GLU A 193 -19.70 0.15 -5.43
N LYS A 194 -18.52 -0.02 -5.99
CA LYS A 194 -18.15 -1.15 -6.83
C LYS A 194 -16.77 -1.64 -6.46
N LEU A 195 -16.59 -2.94 -6.50
CA LEU A 195 -15.29 -3.58 -6.39
C LEU A 195 -14.95 -4.21 -7.75
N TYR A 196 -13.81 -3.84 -8.29
CA TYR A 196 -13.28 -4.48 -9.48
C TYR A 196 -12.09 -5.36 -9.10
N ALA A 197 -12.00 -6.50 -9.76
CA ALA A 197 -10.88 -7.42 -9.63
C ALA A 197 -10.31 -7.71 -11.02
N ASP A 198 -9.00 -7.59 -11.15
CA ASP A 198 -8.28 -7.91 -12.39
C ASP A 198 -7.97 -9.40 -12.41
N TYR A 199 -8.67 -10.13 -13.24
CA TYR A 199 -8.47 -11.55 -13.46
C TYR A 199 -7.39 -11.81 -14.49
N ILE A 200 -6.60 -12.84 -14.26
CA ILE A 200 -5.63 -13.35 -15.19
C ILE A 200 -6.09 -14.73 -15.66
N TYR A 201 -6.17 -14.88 -16.98
CA TYR A 201 -6.46 -16.15 -17.64
C TYR A 201 -5.14 -16.75 -18.14
N LEU A 202 -4.89 -17.99 -17.77
CA LEU A 202 -3.66 -18.70 -18.09
C LEU A 202 -3.87 -19.70 -19.23
N ASP A 203 -2.78 -20.06 -19.88
CA ASP A 203 -2.75 -21.16 -20.83
C ASP A 203 -2.97 -22.52 -20.13
N THR A 204 -3.44 -23.51 -20.88
CA THR A 204 -3.82 -24.83 -20.35
C THR A 204 -2.69 -25.52 -19.58
N ASP A 205 -1.44 -25.38 -20.03
CA ASP A 205 -0.30 -26.00 -19.37
C ASP A 205 -0.03 -25.35 -17.99
N GLU A 206 -0.06 -24.02 -17.92
CA GLU A 206 0.14 -23.29 -16.68
C GLU A 206 -1.04 -23.50 -15.70
N ARG A 207 -2.27 -23.51 -16.23
CA ARG A 207 -3.47 -23.81 -15.44
C ARG A 207 -3.39 -25.18 -14.77
N ARG A 208 -2.92 -26.20 -15.51
CA ARG A 208 -2.72 -27.55 -14.96
C ARG A 208 -1.67 -27.55 -13.87
N ARG A 209 -0.59 -26.81 -14.06
CA ARG A 209 0.49 -26.68 -13.07
C ARG A 209 -0.02 -26.04 -11.78
N PHE A 210 -0.76 -24.93 -11.86
CA PHE A 210 -1.35 -24.27 -10.71
C PHE A 210 -2.38 -25.14 -9.96
N ALA A 211 -3.10 -26.02 -10.69
CA ALA A 211 -4.10 -26.90 -10.08
C ALA A 211 -3.48 -28.12 -9.37
N GLN A 212 -2.30 -28.59 -9.79
CA GLN A 212 -1.74 -29.87 -9.34
C GLN A 212 -0.56 -29.73 -8.37
N VAL A 213 0.14 -28.63 -8.36
CA VAL A 213 1.31 -28.39 -7.51
C VAL A 213 0.90 -27.63 -6.27
N SER A 214 1.45 -27.98 -5.12
CA SER A 214 1.30 -27.18 -3.91
C SER A 214 2.05 -25.86 -4.05
N HIS A 215 1.41 -24.78 -3.61
CA HIS A 215 1.97 -23.43 -3.68
C HIS A 215 2.26 -22.92 -2.27
N GLU A 216 3.40 -22.30 -2.12
CA GLU A 216 3.78 -21.57 -0.92
C GLU A 216 4.03 -20.11 -1.29
N TYR A 217 3.41 -19.20 -0.56
CA TYR A 217 3.56 -17.77 -0.76
C TYR A 217 4.11 -17.13 0.51
N LEU A 218 5.12 -16.29 0.36
CA LEU A 218 5.48 -15.35 1.41
C LEU A 218 4.53 -14.16 1.29
N ILE A 219 3.67 -13.98 2.27
CA ILE A 219 2.68 -12.90 2.31
C ILE A 219 3.11 -11.82 3.29
N GLU A 220 2.64 -10.61 3.04
CA GLU A 220 2.78 -9.48 3.94
C GLU A 220 1.41 -9.13 4.52
N GLN A 221 1.37 -8.87 5.81
CA GLN A 221 0.16 -8.52 6.55
C GLN A 221 0.37 -7.23 7.31
N VAL A 222 -0.68 -6.45 7.46
CA VAL A 222 -0.67 -5.22 8.27
C VAL A 222 -1.17 -5.53 9.68
N GLN A 223 -0.36 -5.19 10.68
CA GLN A 223 -0.78 -5.23 12.07
C GLN A 223 -0.85 -3.80 12.61
N HIS A 224 -1.95 -3.44 13.21
CA HIS A 224 -2.21 -2.09 13.71
C HIS A 224 -2.42 -2.10 15.22
N GLN A 225 -1.80 -1.14 15.88
CA GLN A 225 -2.02 -0.84 17.29
C GLN A 225 -2.15 0.66 17.47
N SER A 226 -3.18 1.09 18.17
CA SER A 226 -3.35 2.48 18.58
C SER A 226 -3.24 2.62 20.09
N THR A 227 -2.67 3.74 20.52
CA THR A 227 -2.59 4.10 21.94
C THR A 227 -3.10 5.53 22.11
N THR A 228 -4.04 5.71 23.00
CA THR A 228 -4.63 7.02 23.30
C THR A 228 -3.96 7.67 24.51
N ALA A 229 -3.94 9.00 24.54
CA ALA A 229 -3.48 9.81 25.68
C ALA A 229 -2.04 9.49 26.13
N VAL A 230 -1.11 9.47 25.19
CA VAL A 230 0.31 9.22 25.48
C VAL A 230 0.91 10.45 26.18
N SER A 231 1.50 10.25 27.35
CA SER A 231 2.29 11.27 28.03
C SER A 231 3.62 11.50 27.28
N PRO A 232 4.23 12.71 27.37
CA PRO A 232 5.52 12.99 26.71
C PRO A 232 6.68 12.04 27.02
N SER A 233 6.55 11.20 28.04
CA SER A 233 7.57 10.20 28.43
C SER A 233 6.89 8.87 28.70
N ALA A 234 6.18 8.30 27.73
CA ALA A 234 5.51 7.03 27.91
C ALA A 234 6.22 5.89 27.19
N ASP A 235 6.34 4.76 27.85
CA ASP A 235 6.72 3.50 27.20
C ASP A 235 5.47 2.89 26.54
N ILE A 236 5.52 2.70 25.23
CA ILE A 236 4.45 2.07 24.47
C ILE A 236 4.86 0.64 24.17
N THR A 237 4.11 -0.31 24.70
CA THR A 237 4.35 -1.73 24.42
C THR A 237 3.71 -2.10 23.10
N LEU A 238 4.51 -2.63 22.17
CA LEU A 238 4.05 -3.11 20.87
C LEU A 238 3.88 -4.63 20.93
N ASN A 239 2.67 -5.10 20.60
CA ASN A 239 2.32 -6.52 20.60
C ASN A 239 2.10 -7.01 19.16
N PHE A 240 3.18 -7.25 18.41
CA PHE A 240 3.12 -7.81 17.07
C PHE A 240 3.62 -9.25 17.08
N ASN A 241 2.93 -10.12 16.31
CA ASN A 241 3.11 -11.57 16.42
C ASN A 241 3.98 -12.18 15.30
N HIS A 242 4.27 -11.43 14.24
CA HIS A 242 5.03 -11.93 13.09
C HIS A 242 6.36 -11.19 12.93
N PRO A 243 7.31 -11.74 12.16
CA PRO A 243 8.51 -10.99 11.81
C PRO A 243 8.13 -9.64 11.20
N VAL A 244 8.67 -8.57 11.75
CA VAL A 244 8.34 -7.20 11.36
C VAL A 244 9.30 -6.74 10.27
N LYS A 245 8.77 -6.35 9.13
CA LYS A 245 9.53 -5.79 8.01
C LYS A 245 9.87 -4.33 8.26
N GLU A 246 8.88 -3.58 8.73
CA GLU A 246 9.03 -2.17 9.12
C GLU A 246 7.98 -1.75 10.14
N LEU A 247 8.27 -0.69 10.85
CA LEU A 247 7.36 0.01 11.74
C LEU A 247 7.02 1.37 11.13
N ILE A 248 5.75 1.62 10.91
CA ILE A 248 5.25 2.93 10.47
C ILE A 248 4.41 3.48 11.61
N PHE A 249 4.71 4.68 12.04
CA PHE A 249 3.97 5.30 13.15
C PHE A 249 3.75 6.78 12.93
N THR A 250 2.60 7.25 13.38
CA THR A 250 2.19 8.65 13.30
C THR A 250 1.49 9.06 14.56
N GLY A 251 1.58 10.32 14.92
CA GLY A 251 0.81 10.91 16.01
C GLY A 251 -0.45 11.58 15.45
N LEU A 252 -1.59 11.34 16.11
CA LEU A 252 -2.84 12.05 15.84
C LEU A 252 -3.18 12.90 17.05
N THR A 253 -3.58 14.16 16.84
CA THR A 253 -4.25 14.92 17.91
C THR A 253 -5.72 14.57 17.98
N ALA A 254 -6.26 14.59 19.18
CA ALA A 254 -7.69 14.43 19.43
C ALA A 254 -8.55 15.62 18.97
N ALA A 255 -7.98 16.63 18.33
CA ALA A 255 -8.73 17.74 17.78
C ALA A 255 -9.47 17.28 16.51
N ALA A 256 -10.76 17.50 16.51
CA ALA A 256 -11.74 17.05 15.53
C ALA A 256 -11.57 17.59 14.07
N THR A 257 -10.39 18.01 13.71
CA THR A 257 -10.13 18.70 12.42
C THR A 257 -9.08 18.01 11.57
N GLY A 258 -8.86 16.71 11.71
CA GLY A 258 -7.96 15.99 10.78
C GLY A 258 -6.50 16.46 10.77
N VAL A 259 -6.12 17.35 11.68
CA VAL A 259 -4.75 17.85 11.76
C VAL A 259 -3.87 16.78 12.37
N ARG A 260 -3.01 16.20 11.58
CA ARG A 260 -1.94 15.33 12.04
C ARG A 260 -0.96 16.16 12.86
N ASN A 261 -0.72 15.76 14.10
CA ASN A 261 0.26 16.43 14.93
C ASN A 261 1.62 15.80 14.73
N THR A 262 2.54 16.66 14.39
CA THR A 262 3.96 16.32 14.47
C THR A 262 4.35 16.17 15.93
N VAL A 263 4.95 15.06 16.24
CA VAL A 263 5.66 14.86 17.50
C VAL A 263 6.98 15.62 17.42
N THR A 264 6.91 16.94 17.55
CA THR A 264 8.10 17.80 17.45
C THR A 264 8.93 17.72 18.71
N GLY A 265 10.23 17.56 18.58
CA GLY A 265 11.20 17.68 19.65
C GLY A 265 11.36 16.46 20.54
N SER A 266 10.73 15.33 20.22
CA SER A 266 10.84 14.09 20.98
C SER A 266 12.00 13.22 20.50
N GLU A 267 12.65 12.59 21.44
CA GLU A 267 13.57 11.49 21.16
C GLU A 267 12.84 10.16 21.28
N ILE A 268 13.12 9.25 20.38
CA ILE A 268 12.54 7.91 20.35
C ILE A 268 13.61 6.88 20.59
N LEU A 269 13.31 5.95 21.47
CA LEU A 269 14.12 4.77 21.78
C LEU A 269 13.30 3.52 21.49
N LEU A 270 13.86 2.63 20.68
CA LEU A 270 13.25 1.31 20.43
C LEU A 270 13.94 0.25 21.26
N LYS A 271 13.14 -0.49 22.04
CA LYS A 271 13.58 -1.63 22.83
C LYS A 271 13.04 -2.92 22.24
N LEU A 272 13.89 -3.91 22.05
CA LEU A 272 13.51 -5.25 21.64
C LEU A 272 13.82 -6.23 22.77
N ASN A 273 12.81 -6.92 23.27
CA ASN A 273 12.94 -7.83 24.41
C ASN A 273 13.61 -7.18 25.66
N GLY A 274 13.29 -5.90 25.91
CA GLY A 274 13.86 -5.14 27.02
C GLY A 274 15.27 -4.59 26.80
N HIS A 275 15.90 -4.86 25.66
CA HIS A 275 17.21 -4.32 25.30
C HIS A 275 17.08 -3.16 24.33
N ASP A 276 17.83 -2.10 24.57
CA ASP A 276 17.90 -0.94 23.70
C ASP A 276 18.47 -1.35 22.35
N ARG A 277 17.75 -1.08 21.27
CA ARG A 277 18.21 -1.38 19.91
C ARG A 277 19.25 -0.37 19.43
N PHE A 278 19.05 0.88 19.81
CA PHE A 278 19.93 2.02 19.51
C PHE A 278 19.77 3.07 20.62
N SER A 279 20.67 4.02 20.69
CA SER A 279 20.51 5.19 21.57
C SER A 279 19.33 6.05 21.13
N ALA A 280 18.68 6.73 22.07
CA ALA A 280 17.59 7.64 21.75
C ALA A 280 17.98 8.60 20.62
N ARG A 281 17.08 8.74 19.65
CA ARG A 281 17.27 9.56 18.44
C ARG A 281 16.13 10.53 18.27
N SER A 282 16.44 11.68 17.67
CA SER A 282 15.45 12.67 17.30
C SER A 282 14.41 12.08 16.35
N TYR A 283 13.18 12.50 16.51
CA TYR A 283 12.06 12.13 15.62
C TYR A 283 12.36 12.38 14.15
N THR A 284 13.13 13.40 13.82
CA THR A 284 13.55 13.72 12.45
C THR A 284 14.34 12.60 11.78
N TYR A 285 15.05 11.76 12.54
CA TYR A 285 15.72 10.60 11.99
C TYR A 285 14.72 9.61 11.37
N PHE A 286 13.57 9.41 12.01
CA PHE A 286 12.56 8.47 11.56
C PHE A 286 11.71 9.01 10.42
N THR A 287 11.50 10.33 10.37
CA THR A 287 10.65 10.96 9.35
C THR A 287 11.40 11.38 8.10
N GLN A 288 12.70 11.60 8.19
CA GLN A 288 13.50 12.07 7.05
C GLN A 288 14.53 11.03 6.61
N THR A 289 15.42 10.63 7.52
CA THR A 289 16.54 9.76 7.14
C THR A 289 16.06 8.36 6.76
N GLN A 290 15.20 7.76 7.58
CA GLN A 290 14.67 6.41 7.31
C GLN A 290 13.79 6.39 6.05
N VAL A 291 12.96 7.39 5.88
CA VAL A 291 12.12 7.53 4.67
C VAL A 291 13.00 7.67 3.43
N TRP A 292 14.00 8.55 3.46
CA TRP A 292 14.90 8.72 2.33
C TRP A 292 15.71 7.46 1.97
N GLN A 293 16.11 6.68 2.98
CA GLN A 293 16.90 5.48 2.76
C GLN A 293 16.08 4.29 2.22
N HIS A 294 14.82 4.19 2.60
CA HIS A 294 14.04 2.97 2.40
C HIS A 294 12.80 3.15 1.52
N HIS A 295 12.35 4.38 1.30
CA HIS A 295 11.14 4.68 0.53
C HIS A 295 11.42 5.55 -0.68
N THR A 296 10.59 5.39 -1.71
CA THR A 296 10.69 6.14 -2.97
C THR A 296 9.77 7.35 -3.01
N GLY A 297 8.74 7.37 -2.18
CA GLY A 297 7.80 8.49 -2.07
C GLY A 297 8.40 9.70 -1.36
N THR A 298 7.76 10.82 -1.54
CA THR A 298 8.05 12.06 -0.84
C THR A 298 6.82 12.43 -0.03
N PRO A 299 6.69 11.99 1.22
CA PRO A 299 5.55 12.35 2.04
C PRO A 299 5.50 13.87 2.16
N VAL A 300 4.44 14.44 1.65
CA VAL A 300 4.20 15.87 1.70
C VAL A 300 3.20 16.14 2.79
N ALA A 301 3.60 16.94 3.75
CA ALA A 301 2.68 17.43 4.74
C ALA A 301 1.64 18.33 4.08
N CYS A 302 0.39 18.02 4.32
CA CYS A 302 -0.71 18.89 3.96
C CYS A 302 -0.62 20.18 4.80
N ALA A 303 -0.22 21.27 4.18
CA ALA A 303 -0.43 22.56 4.82
C ALA A 303 -1.93 22.73 5.01
N THR A 304 -2.36 22.99 6.22
CA THR A 304 -3.74 23.37 6.53
C THR A 304 -4.13 24.51 5.60
N MET A 305 -4.88 24.22 4.57
CA MET A 305 -5.46 25.26 3.73
C MET A 305 -6.49 25.99 4.58
N GLY A 306 -6.29 27.28 4.79
CA GLY A 306 -7.25 28.10 5.53
C GLY A 306 -6.77 28.76 6.82
N ALA A 307 -5.67 28.37 7.40
CA ALA A 307 -5.05 29.20 8.43
C ALA A 307 -4.28 30.35 7.77
N THR A 308 -4.79 31.57 7.86
CA THR A 308 -4.08 32.80 7.56
C THR A 308 -2.89 32.97 8.53
N GLY A 309 -1.90 32.15 8.38
CA GLY A 309 -0.67 32.16 9.13
C GLY A 309 0.24 31.13 8.52
N ALA A 310 1.31 31.58 7.91
CA ALA A 310 2.35 30.76 7.35
C ALA A 310 2.95 29.81 8.41
N GLY A 311 2.22 28.77 8.73
CA GLY A 311 2.74 27.62 9.45
C GLY A 311 3.43 26.72 8.45
N ASN A 312 4.74 26.55 8.59
CA ASN A 312 5.47 25.56 7.83
C ASN A 312 4.73 24.22 7.93
N ALA A 313 4.21 23.76 6.80
CA ALA A 313 3.77 22.39 6.66
C ALA A 313 4.93 21.50 7.12
N SER A 314 4.72 20.76 8.22
CA SER A 314 5.80 19.95 8.72
C SER A 314 5.87 18.68 7.88
N VAL A 315 6.99 18.53 7.21
CA VAL A 315 7.35 17.35 6.39
C VAL A 315 7.52 16.08 7.25
N ASN A 316 7.13 16.10 8.50
CA ASN A 316 7.54 15.12 9.50
C ASN A 316 6.33 14.43 10.14
N GLU A 317 5.35 14.00 9.36
CA GLU A 317 4.14 13.39 9.93
C GLU A 317 4.20 11.87 10.02
N ILE A 318 4.86 11.23 9.06
CA ILE A 318 4.98 9.78 9.01
C ILE A 318 6.39 9.39 9.39
N ALA A 319 6.53 8.66 10.47
CA ALA A 319 7.79 8.13 10.93
C ALA A 319 7.91 6.65 10.58
N VAL A 320 9.08 6.26 10.12
CA VAL A 320 9.38 4.90 9.68
C VAL A 320 10.64 4.39 10.38
N TYR A 321 10.64 3.12 10.72
CA TYR A 321 11.83 2.38 11.07
C TYR A 321 11.83 1.04 10.34
N SER A 322 12.72 0.89 9.37
CA SER A 322 12.80 -0.31 8.54
C SER A 322 13.83 -1.31 9.07
N PHE A 323 13.43 -2.58 9.13
CA PHE A 323 14.32 -3.71 9.37
C PHE A 323 14.76 -4.36 8.04
N ALA A 324 14.05 -4.07 6.94
CA ALA A 324 14.34 -4.57 5.61
C ALA A 324 15.21 -3.57 4.82
N LEU A 325 15.89 -4.06 3.81
CA LEU A 325 16.68 -3.19 2.91
C LEU A 325 15.78 -2.32 2.04
N LYS A 326 14.71 -2.93 1.50
CA LYS A 326 13.73 -2.27 0.63
C LYS A 326 12.34 -2.76 0.99
N PRO A 327 11.66 -2.09 1.93
CA PRO A 327 10.35 -2.54 2.40
C PRO A 327 9.25 -2.49 1.33
N GLU A 328 9.43 -1.68 0.30
CA GLU A 328 8.49 -1.59 -0.83
C GLU A 328 8.53 -2.82 -1.75
N GLU A 329 9.67 -3.49 -1.82
CA GLU A 329 9.84 -4.67 -2.65
C GLU A 329 9.43 -5.94 -1.90
N HIS A 330 9.00 -6.94 -2.67
CA HIS A 330 8.73 -8.26 -2.11
C HIS A 330 10.05 -8.96 -1.79
N GLN A 331 10.39 -9.02 -0.52
CA GLN A 331 11.59 -9.66 -0.01
C GLN A 331 11.36 -10.09 1.44
N PRO A 332 12.05 -11.14 1.92
CA PRO A 332 12.03 -11.47 3.33
C PRO A 332 12.67 -10.35 4.16
N SER A 333 12.19 -10.17 5.36
CA SER A 333 12.72 -9.21 6.34
C SER A 333 14.08 -9.63 6.90
#